data_606cf22175925181d8f4b7c6cc9a1547
#
_entry.id   606cf22175925181d8f4b7c6cc9a1547
#
_cell.length_a   1.000
_cell.length_b   1.000
_cell.length_c   1.000
_cell.angle_alpha   90.00
_cell.angle_beta   90.00
_cell.angle_gamma   90.00
#
_symmetry.space_group_name_H-M   'P 1'
#
loop_
_entity.id
_entity.type
_entity.pdbx_description
1 polymer ?
#
loop_
_entity_poly.entity_id
_entity_poly.type
_entity_poly.pdbx_seq_one_letter_code
_entity_poly.pdbx_strand_id
1 'polypeptide(L)'
;MSSRLTGDFRKFMDKNYLGSWDVPDGEDLVLTIDHVEQNDVKNERGSERKLTIHFAERGYKPMILNTTNAKRIGKVAGSNKVENWENLRIAIYTEKVTAFGGTTDALRIREYAPRETEAFCDECGQKIQRHGEYSVNKIVQLSKAKYGKRLCWDCSIKAKEAEDD
;
A
#
# COMPACT_ATOMS: atom_id res chain seq x y z
N MET A 1 12.04 -2.39 -26.90
CA MET A 1 12.01 -0.89 -26.83
C MET A 1 12.45 -0.43 -25.46
N SER A 2 13.40 0.49 -25.43
CA SER A 2 13.76 1.15 -24.19
C SER A 2 12.85 2.37 -23.97
N SER A 3 12.22 2.46 -22.82
CA SER A 3 11.44 3.63 -22.42
C SER A 3 12.29 4.56 -21.56
N ARG A 4 12.13 5.86 -21.77
CA ARG A 4 12.79 6.85 -20.93
C ARG A 4 12.21 6.80 -19.52
N LEU A 5 13.05 6.56 -18.53
CA LEU A 5 12.64 6.54 -17.12
C LEU A 5 12.61 7.96 -16.55
N THR A 6 11.64 8.21 -15.69
CA THR A 6 11.50 9.47 -14.94
C THR A 6 11.22 9.16 -13.48
N GLY A 7 11.69 10.01 -12.58
CA GLY A 7 11.49 9.85 -11.14
C GLY A 7 12.78 9.47 -10.39
N ASP A 8 12.62 9.11 -9.13
CA ASP A 8 13.74 8.73 -8.27
C ASP A 8 14.36 7.41 -8.73
N PHE A 9 15.66 7.42 -8.98
CA PHE A 9 16.41 6.24 -9.48
C PHE A 9 16.27 5.03 -8.54
N ARG A 10 16.07 5.25 -7.25
CA ARG A 10 15.92 4.17 -6.25
C ARG A 10 14.71 3.28 -6.51
N LYS A 11 13.68 3.78 -7.19
CA LYS A 11 12.53 2.98 -7.65
C LYS A 11 12.91 1.89 -8.64
N PHE A 12 13.96 2.14 -9.41
CA PHE A 12 14.40 1.26 -10.50
C PHE A 12 15.56 0.34 -10.09
N MET A 13 16.07 0.52 -8.87
CA MET A 13 17.05 -0.40 -8.30
C MET A 13 16.35 -1.65 -7.79
N ASP A 14 16.98 -2.78 -7.99
CA ASP A 14 16.49 -4.05 -7.46
C ASP A 14 16.65 -4.09 -5.94
N LYS A 15 15.60 -3.65 -5.25
CA LYS A 15 15.51 -3.64 -3.79
C LYS A 15 14.42 -4.64 -3.36
N ASN A 16 14.71 -5.41 -2.33
CA ASN A 16 13.80 -6.45 -1.84
C ASN A 16 12.70 -5.90 -0.91
N TYR A 17 12.81 -4.65 -0.49
CA TYR A 17 11.91 -4.06 0.52
C TYR A 17 11.39 -2.70 0.08
N LEU A 18 10.18 -2.39 0.56
CA LEU A 18 9.54 -1.09 0.34
C LEU A 18 10.41 0.03 0.91
N GLY A 19 10.63 1.07 0.13
CA GLY A 19 11.38 2.25 0.51
C GLY A 19 10.53 3.53 0.47
N SER A 20 11.05 4.61 1.03
CA SER A 20 10.37 5.91 1.03
C SER A 20 10.05 6.42 -0.38
N TRP A 21 10.86 6.06 -1.36
CA TRP A 21 10.67 6.40 -2.77
C TRP A 21 9.50 5.65 -3.44
N ASP A 22 8.97 4.59 -2.82
CA ASP A 22 7.81 3.85 -3.30
C ASP A 22 6.47 4.48 -2.88
N VAL A 23 6.52 5.44 -1.94
CA VAL A 23 5.34 6.18 -1.47
C VAL A 23 5.18 7.45 -2.31
N PRO A 24 4.00 7.73 -2.87
CA PRO A 24 3.76 8.96 -3.63
C PRO A 24 4.00 10.21 -2.78
N ASP A 25 4.57 11.25 -3.38
CA ASP A 25 4.80 12.52 -2.70
C ASP A 25 3.49 13.17 -2.25
N GLY A 26 3.42 13.50 -0.96
CA GLY A 26 2.26 14.18 -0.37
C GLY A 26 1.00 13.34 -0.22
N GLU A 27 1.10 12.03 -0.49
CA GLU A 27 -0.03 11.10 -0.38
C GLU A 27 0.31 9.93 0.54
N ASP A 28 -0.72 9.39 1.18
CA ASP A 28 -0.59 8.16 1.95
C ASP A 28 -0.77 6.96 1.01
N LEU A 29 0.11 5.97 1.15
CA LEU A 29 -0.03 4.68 0.49
C LEU A 29 -0.82 3.74 1.39
N VAL A 30 -2.04 3.39 0.98
CA VAL A 30 -2.92 2.50 1.74
C VAL A 30 -2.75 1.07 1.26
N LEU A 31 -2.32 0.19 2.14
CA LEU A 31 -2.11 -1.22 1.87
C LEU A 31 -2.75 -2.07 2.96
N THR A 32 -3.05 -3.32 2.61
CA THR A 32 -3.61 -4.31 3.53
C THR A 32 -2.53 -5.31 3.93
N ILE A 33 -2.35 -5.54 5.21
CA ILE A 33 -1.40 -6.53 5.71
C ILE A 33 -1.94 -7.93 5.39
N ASP A 34 -1.15 -8.72 4.67
CA ASP A 34 -1.44 -10.13 4.44
C ASP A 34 -0.94 -10.98 5.62
N HIS A 35 0.33 -10.86 5.93
CA HIS A 35 0.94 -11.56 7.07
C HIS A 35 2.23 -10.87 7.52
N VAL A 36 2.72 -11.29 8.67
CA VAL A 36 3.99 -10.83 9.26
C VAL A 36 4.97 -12.00 9.29
N GLU A 37 6.19 -11.74 8.86
CA GLU A 37 7.29 -12.70 8.92
C GLU A 37 8.48 -12.14 9.68
N GLN A 38 9.35 -13.02 10.11
CA GLN A 38 10.66 -12.68 10.65
C GLN A 38 11.72 -13.17 9.67
N ASN A 39 12.46 -12.25 9.09
CA ASN A 39 13.47 -12.54 8.07
C ASN A 39 14.84 -12.00 8.44
N ASP A 40 15.87 -12.69 7.95
CA ASP A 40 17.24 -12.21 8.05
C ASP A 40 17.50 -11.17 6.96
N VAL A 41 17.76 -9.94 7.39
CA VAL A 41 18.08 -8.82 6.49
C VAL A 41 19.57 -8.59 6.51
N LYS A 42 20.19 -8.70 5.35
CA LYS A 42 21.62 -8.43 5.16
C LYS A 42 21.87 -6.93 5.10
N ASN A 43 22.86 -6.47 5.83
CA ASN A 43 23.39 -5.11 5.79
C ASN A 43 24.93 -5.14 5.73
N GLU A 44 25.56 -3.98 5.66
CA GLU A 44 27.04 -3.87 5.59
C GLU A 44 27.75 -4.47 6.81
N ARG A 45 27.06 -4.64 7.93
CA ARG A 45 27.59 -5.18 9.19
C ARG A 45 27.29 -6.66 9.41
N GLY A 46 26.60 -7.31 8.45
CA GLY A 46 26.18 -8.71 8.55
C GLY A 46 24.70 -8.93 8.33
N SER A 47 24.14 -9.91 9.02
CA SER A 47 22.72 -10.26 8.93
C SER A 47 22.04 -9.97 10.27
N GLU A 48 20.88 -9.31 10.21
CA GLU A 48 20.05 -9.01 11.37
C GLU A 48 18.63 -9.51 11.14
N ARG A 49 18.06 -10.17 12.14
CA ARG A 49 16.69 -10.68 12.08
C ARG A 49 15.71 -9.56 12.33
N LYS A 50 14.82 -9.30 11.37
CA LYS A 50 13.83 -8.22 11.42
C LYS A 50 12.44 -8.72 11.08
N LEU A 51 11.43 -8.05 11.67
CA LEU A 51 10.04 -8.24 11.29
C LEU A 51 9.79 -7.59 9.93
N THR A 52 9.07 -8.30 9.07
CA THR A 52 8.62 -7.80 7.77
C THR A 52 7.12 -8.03 7.63
N ILE A 53 6.43 -7.04 7.08
CA ILE A 53 5.01 -7.19 6.71
C ILE A 53 4.90 -7.38 5.21
N HIS A 54 4.08 -8.34 4.82
CA HIS A 54 3.71 -8.60 3.44
C HIS A 54 2.32 -8.05 3.18
N PHE A 55 2.08 -7.57 1.97
CA PHE A 55 0.84 -6.91 1.59
C PHE A 55 0.01 -7.80 0.68
N ALA A 56 -1.32 -7.72 0.85
CA ALA A 56 -2.26 -8.45 0.01
C ALA A 56 -2.32 -7.89 -1.43
N GLU A 57 -2.07 -6.60 -1.59
CA GLU A 57 -2.03 -5.95 -2.89
C GLU A 57 -0.79 -6.41 -3.68
N ARG A 58 -1.00 -6.83 -4.92
CA ARG A 58 0.09 -7.29 -5.80
C ARG A 58 0.97 -6.13 -6.25
N GLY A 59 2.25 -6.42 -6.42
CA GLY A 59 3.23 -5.46 -6.95
C GLY A 59 3.93 -4.63 -5.88
N TYR A 60 3.58 -4.80 -4.62
CA TYR A 60 4.25 -4.13 -3.51
C TYR A 60 5.23 -5.06 -2.80
N LYS A 61 6.41 -4.54 -2.54
CA LYS A 61 7.45 -5.25 -1.81
C LYS A 61 7.09 -5.30 -0.32
N PRO A 62 7.57 -6.31 0.43
CA PRO A 62 7.39 -6.32 1.87
C PRO A 62 8.10 -5.15 2.53
N MET A 63 7.58 -4.70 3.65
CA MET A 63 8.13 -3.60 4.44
C MET A 63 8.81 -4.11 5.70
N ILE A 64 10.05 -3.67 5.94
CA ILE A 64 10.74 -3.92 7.20
C ILE A 64 10.11 -3.05 8.29
N LEU A 65 9.75 -3.66 9.41
CA LEU A 65 9.22 -2.95 10.57
C LEU A 65 10.32 -2.58 11.55
N ASN A 66 10.35 -1.31 11.93
CA ASN A 66 11.02 -0.86 13.13
C ASN A 66 10.05 -0.83 14.32
N THR A 67 10.55 -0.61 15.52
CA THR A 67 9.75 -0.57 16.74
C THR A 67 8.66 0.50 16.69
N THR A 68 8.95 1.67 16.14
CA THR A 68 7.98 2.77 16.00
C THR A 68 6.78 2.36 15.15
N ASN A 69 7.03 1.80 13.99
CA ASN A 69 5.97 1.37 13.07
C ASN A 69 5.21 0.16 13.61
N ALA A 70 5.88 -0.79 14.25
CA ALA A 70 5.22 -1.93 14.90
C ALA A 70 4.25 -1.48 15.99
N LYS A 71 4.64 -0.53 16.83
CA LYS A 71 3.76 0.07 17.85
C LYS A 71 2.55 0.77 17.24
N ARG A 72 2.73 1.46 16.12
CA ARG A 72 1.63 2.14 15.43
C ARG A 72 0.64 1.15 14.82
N ILE A 73 1.11 0.06 14.24
CA ILE A 73 0.22 -1.03 13.77
C ILE A 73 -0.55 -1.62 14.94
N GLY A 74 0.12 -1.91 16.06
CA GLY A 74 -0.53 -2.41 17.27
C GLY A 74 -1.63 -1.48 17.78
N LYS A 75 -1.42 -0.17 17.70
CA LYS A 75 -2.41 0.85 18.07
C LYS A 75 -3.62 0.84 17.13
N VAL A 76 -3.39 0.76 15.83
CA VAL A 76 -4.47 0.68 14.81
C VAL A 76 -5.26 -0.62 14.96
N ALA A 77 -4.58 -1.73 15.20
CA ALA A 77 -5.20 -3.04 15.38
C ALA A 77 -5.90 -3.21 16.73
N GLY A 78 -5.54 -2.41 17.72
CA GLY A 78 -5.96 -2.62 19.11
C GLY A 78 -5.32 -3.85 19.77
N SER A 79 -4.23 -4.36 19.20
CA SER A 79 -3.55 -5.57 19.68
C SER A 79 -2.08 -5.58 19.25
N ASN A 80 -1.21 -6.04 20.13
CA ASN A 80 0.21 -6.25 19.83
C ASN A 80 0.52 -7.65 19.29
N LYS A 81 -0.50 -8.48 19.12
CA LYS A 81 -0.35 -9.82 18.55
C LYS A 81 -0.38 -9.75 17.02
N VAL A 82 0.68 -10.26 16.40
CA VAL A 82 0.87 -10.14 14.93
C VAL A 82 -0.20 -10.88 14.13
N GLU A 83 -0.76 -11.97 14.67
CA GLU A 83 -1.87 -12.69 14.06
C GLU A 83 -3.15 -11.83 13.93
N ASN A 84 -3.31 -10.82 14.79
CA ASN A 84 -4.44 -9.88 14.73
C ASN A 84 -4.21 -8.74 13.74
N TRP A 85 -3.04 -8.68 13.10
CA TRP A 85 -2.72 -7.68 12.08
C TRP A 85 -3.07 -8.11 10.66
N GLU A 86 -3.38 -9.38 10.47
CA GLU A 86 -3.81 -9.90 9.16
C GLU A 86 -5.10 -9.22 8.71
N ASN A 87 -5.16 -8.87 7.43
CA ASN A 87 -6.26 -8.14 6.79
C ASN A 87 -6.48 -6.71 7.32
N LEU A 88 -5.54 -6.18 8.09
CA LEU A 88 -5.59 -4.81 8.58
C LEU A 88 -5.15 -3.84 7.49
N ARG A 89 -5.95 -2.82 7.22
CA ARG A 89 -5.57 -1.72 6.33
C ARG A 89 -4.77 -0.68 7.10
N ILE A 90 -3.64 -0.31 6.55
CA ILE A 90 -2.75 0.71 7.12
C ILE A 90 -2.45 1.79 6.10
N ALA A 91 -2.19 2.99 6.57
CA ALA A 91 -1.73 4.11 5.75
C ALA A 91 -0.25 4.35 6.01
N ILE A 92 0.55 4.28 4.96
CA ILE A 92 2.00 4.48 4.99
C ILE A 92 2.32 5.83 4.39
N TYR A 93 3.12 6.62 5.06
CA TYR A 93 3.58 7.92 4.60
C TYR A 93 5.08 8.08 4.82
N THR A 94 5.66 9.12 4.25
CA THR A 94 7.05 9.46 4.48
C THR A 94 7.18 10.64 5.44
N GLU A 95 8.14 10.56 6.33
CA GLU A 95 8.47 11.60 7.30
C GLU A 95 9.96 11.94 7.20
N LYS A 96 10.28 13.21 7.21
CA LYS A 96 11.67 13.64 7.29
C LYS A 96 12.19 13.47 8.71
N VAL A 97 13.22 12.66 8.86
CA VAL A 97 13.86 12.40 10.15
C VAL A 97 15.32 12.79 10.09
N THR A 98 15.85 13.27 11.22
CA THR A 98 17.28 13.55 11.36
C THR A 98 17.97 12.29 11.88
N ALA A 99 18.93 11.79 11.09
CA ALA A 99 19.73 10.62 11.46
C ALA A 99 21.15 10.81 10.93
N PHE A 100 22.13 10.41 11.73
CA PHE A 100 23.55 10.43 11.35
C PHE A 100 24.06 11.78 10.79
N GLY A 101 23.59 12.89 11.37
CA GLY A 101 24.00 14.24 10.97
C GLY A 101 23.34 14.78 9.69
N GLY A 102 22.37 14.08 9.13
CA GLY A 102 21.62 14.49 7.94
C GLY A 102 20.14 14.25 8.06
N THR A 103 19.39 14.80 7.10
CA THR A 103 17.94 14.58 6.98
C THR A 103 17.68 13.48 5.95
N THR A 104 16.87 12.51 6.30
CA THR A 104 16.45 11.42 5.41
C THR A 104 14.94 11.19 5.51
N ASP A 105 14.36 10.64 4.46
CA ASP A 105 12.96 10.24 4.46
C ASP A 105 12.82 8.84 5.07
N ALA A 106 11.92 8.69 6.03
CA ALA A 106 11.62 7.42 6.69
C ALA A 106 10.18 7.04 6.41
N LEU A 107 9.95 5.73 6.22
CA LEU A 107 8.60 5.18 6.17
C LEU A 107 7.97 5.22 7.56
N ARG A 108 6.73 5.70 7.61
CA ARG A 108 5.93 5.76 8.83
C ARG A 108 4.53 5.25 8.58
N ILE A 109 3.93 4.68 9.59
CA ILE A 109 2.54 4.21 9.57
C ILE A 109 1.70 5.18 10.39
N ARG A 110 0.54 5.57 9.85
CA ARG A 110 -0.42 6.41 10.58
C ARG A 110 -0.93 5.68 11.82
N GLU A 111 -1.20 6.42 12.88
CA GLU A 111 -1.71 5.87 14.15
C GLU A 111 -3.22 5.61 14.15
N TYR A 112 -3.85 5.73 12.99
CA TYR A 112 -5.29 5.52 12.80
C TYR A 112 -5.51 4.71 11.52
N ALA A 113 -6.63 3.97 11.50
CA ALA A 113 -7.03 3.24 10.31
C ALA A 113 -7.39 4.20 9.18
N PRO A 114 -6.96 3.94 7.93
CA PRO A 114 -7.35 4.75 6.81
C PRO A 114 -8.87 4.68 6.61
N ARG A 115 -9.48 5.83 6.39
CA ARG A 115 -10.91 5.89 6.07
C ARG A 115 -11.13 5.28 4.69
N GLU A 116 -12.19 4.48 4.56
CA GLU A 116 -12.64 4.06 3.23
C GLU A 116 -13.06 5.31 2.47
N THR A 117 -12.51 5.48 1.29
CA THR A 117 -12.91 6.57 0.42
C THR A 117 -14.33 6.32 -0.04
N GLU A 118 -15.25 7.23 0.29
CA GLU A 118 -16.57 7.19 -0.30
C GLU A 118 -16.48 7.58 -1.77
N ALA A 119 -16.90 6.70 -2.63
CA ALA A 119 -16.95 6.94 -4.06
C ALA A 119 -18.29 6.54 -4.62
N PHE A 120 -18.76 7.28 -5.60
CA PHE A 120 -20.02 7.02 -6.29
C PHE A 120 -19.74 6.61 -7.72
N CYS A 121 -20.55 5.69 -8.22
CA CYS A 121 -20.48 5.22 -9.60
C CYS A 121 -20.94 6.32 -10.56
N ASP A 122 -20.12 6.61 -11.56
CA ASP A 122 -20.43 7.64 -12.56
C ASP A 122 -21.57 7.18 -13.53
N GLU A 123 -21.89 5.89 -13.57
CA GLU A 123 -22.90 5.33 -14.44
C GLU A 123 -24.29 5.23 -13.74
N CYS A 124 -24.36 4.58 -12.58
CA CYS A 124 -25.64 4.37 -11.87
C CYS A 124 -25.84 5.31 -10.68
N GLY A 125 -24.87 6.12 -10.31
CA GLY A 125 -24.95 7.07 -9.20
C GLY A 125 -24.93 6.44 -7.81
N GLN A 126 -24.86 5.13 -7.69
CA GLN A 126 -24.84 4.44 -6.39
C GLN A 126 -23.46 4.49 -5.76
N LYS A 127 -23.44 4.42 -4.42
CA LYS A 127 -22.21 4.33 -3.66
C LYS A 127 -21.48 3.02 -4.02
N ILE A 128 -20.22 3.16 -4.39
CA ILE A 128 -19.36 2.00 -4.70
C ILE A 128 -19.04 1.29 -3.39
N GLN A 129 -19.34 0.00 -3.34
CA GLN A 129 -19.03 -0.87 -2.21
C GLN A 129 -17.89 -1.82 -2.57
N ARG A 130 -17.18 -2.27 -1.55
CA ARG A 130 -16.16 -3.31 -1.74
C ARG A 130 -16.81 -4.59 -2.27
N HIS A 131 -16.07 -5.32 -3.07
CA HIS A 131 -16.53 -6.60 -3.63
C HIS A 131 -15.45 -7.67 -3.46
N GLY A 132 -15.72 -8.66 -2.63
CA GLY A 132 -14.76 -9.69 -2.31
C GLY A 132 -13.46 -9.10 -1.73
N GLU A 133 -12.34 -9.38 -2.37
CA GLU A 133 -11.00 -8.88 -2.00
C GLU A 133 -10.74 -7.43 -2.47
N TYR A 134 -11.63 -6.89 -3.32
CA TYR A 134 -11.44 -5.56 -3.90
C TYR A 134 -12.01 -4.48 -2.98
N SER A 135 -11.14 -3.61 -2.49
CA SER A 135 -11.55 -2.41 -1.77
C SER A 135 -12.20 -1.40 -2.71
N VAL A 136 -12.95 -0.44 -2.17
CA VAL A 136 -13.56 0.65 -2.95
C VAL A 136 -12.49 1.40 -3.75
N ASN A 137 -11.36 1.73 -3.14
CA ASN A 137 -10.25 2.39 -3.84
C ASN A 137 -9.71 1.56 -5.00
N LYS A 138 -9.58 0.24 -4.81
CA LYS A 138 -9.10 -0.65 -5.88
C LYS A 138 -10.09 -0.73 -7.04
N ILE A 139 -11.38 -0.84 -6.75
CA ILE A 139 -12.43 -0.84 -7.76
C ILE A 139 -12.43 0.47 -8.57
N VAL A 140 -12.34 1.61 -7.88
CA VAL A 140 -12.24 2.93 -8.53
C VAL A 140 -10.98 3.03 -9.38
N GLN A 141 -9.86 2.61 -8.88
CA GLN A 141 -8.58 2.63 -9.59
C GLN A 141 -8.63 1.80 -10.88
N LEU A 142 -9.12 0.55 -10.78
CA LEU A 142 -9.23 -0.35 -11.92
C LEU A 142 -10.22 0.17 -12.97
N SER A 143 -11.38 0.66 -12.55
CA SER A 143 -12.39 1.18 -13.47
C SER A 143 -11.93 2.47 -14.17
N LYS A 144 -11.25 3.36 -13.46
CA LYS A 144 -10.65 4.57 -14.08
C LYS A 144 -9.55 4.22 -15.08
N ALA A 145 -8.68 3.27 -14.74
CA ALA A 145 -7.60 2.84 -15.63
C ALA A 145 -8.12 2.22 -16.92
N LYS A 146 -9.21 1.45 -16.84
CA LYS A 146 -9.77 0.72 -17.99
C LYS A 146 -10.81 1.53 -18.76
N TYR A 147 -11.71 2.24 -18.08
CA TYR A 147 -12.88 2.89 -18.68
C TYR A 147 -12.86 4.42 -18.59
N GLY A 148 -11.88 5.01 -17.91
CA GLY A 148 -11.81 6.46 -17.66
C GLY A 148 -12.88 7.00 -16.69
N LYS A 149 -13.68 6.12 -16.07
CA LYS A 149 -14.79 6.45 -15.16
C LYS A 149 -14.68 5.67 -13.86
N ARG A 150 -15.31 6.18 -12.81
CA ARG A 150 -15.51 5.43 -11.56
C ARG A 150 -16.75 4.56 -11.72
N LEU A 151 -16.58 3.27 -11.80
CA LEU A 151 -17.69 2.31 -11.92
C LEU A 151 -17.76 1.42 -10.68
N CYS A 152 -18.99 1.12 -10.22
CA CYS A 152 -19.20 0.05 -9.26
C CYS A 152 -18.92 -1.30 -9.93
N TRP A 153 -18.85 -2.36 -9.14
CA TRP A 153 -18.55 -3.70 -9.66
C TRP A 153 -19.52 -4.12 -10.77
N ASP A 154 -20.83 -3.98 -10.55
CA ASP A 154 -21.86 -4.37 -11.52
C ASP A 154 -21.78 -3.58 -12.83
N CYS A 155 -21.56 -2.27 -12.76
CA CYS A 155 -21.39 -1.45 -13.97
C CYS A 155 -20.08 -1.76 -14.70
N SER A 156 -19.03 -2.14 -13.98
CA SER A 156 -17.78 -2.60 -14.59
C SER A 156 -17.96 -3.91 -15.39
N ILE A 157 -18.75 -4.84 -14.85
CA ILE A 157 -19.08 -6.09 -15.55
C ILE A 157 -19.88 -5.80 -16.82
N LYS A 158 -20.91 -4.96 -16.74
CA LYS A 158 -21.71 -4.56 -17.90
C LYS A 158 -20.87 -3.88 -18.98
N ALA A 159 -19.94 -3.01 -18.59
CA ALA A 159 -19.03 -2.36 -19.51
C ALA A 159 -18.09 -3.36 -20.19
N LYS A 160 -17.63 -4.38 -19.48
CA LYS A 160 -16.82 -5.46 -20.03
C LYS A 160 -17.59 -6.30 -21.04
N GLU A 161 -18.82 -6.68 -20.69
CA GLU A 161 -19.70 -7.44 -21.60
C GLU A 161 -19.99 -6.68 -22.89
N ALA A 162 -20.16 -5.36 -22.81
CA ALA A 162 -20.37 -4.50 -23.98
C ALA A 162 -19.12 -4.40 -24.91
N GLU A 163 -17.92 -4.61 -24.38
CA GLU A 163 -16.68 -4.67 -25.18
C GLU A 163 -16.52 -6.00 -25.92
N ASP A 164 -17.10 -7.08 -25.41
CA ASP A 164 -17.00 -8.43 -25.97
C ASP A 164 -18.07 -8.70 -27.07
N ASP A 165 -18.99 -7.79 -27.29
CA ASP A 165 -19.96 -7.78 -28.40
C ASP A 165 -19.37 -7.01 -29.63
#